data_8339c52d4e68f89482c9f3225aad6a48
#
_entry.id   8339c52d4e68f89482c9f3225aad6a48
#
_cell.length_a   1.000
_cell.length_b   1.000
_cell.length_c   1.000
_cell.angle_alpha   90.00
_cell.angle_beta   90.00
_cell.angle_gamma   90.00
#
_symmetry.space_group_name_H-M   'P 1'
#
loop_
_entity.id
_entity.type
_entity.pdbx_description
1 polymer ?
#
loop_
_entity_poly.entity_id
_entity_poly.type
_entity_poly.pdbx_seq_one_letter_code
_entity_poly.pdbx_strand_id
1 'polypeptide(L)'
;MTASWLATTAPAQGTNLAFGGLRADTSQPVEVTADALDVDQEDGTAIFTGNVVVGQGEMRLTATEVLVVYKPDRSGIDRLVATGKVVLVNGPDAAEAEKADYTIDSGIVIMTGDVLLSQGPNALSGEQLNVDLATGTARMTGRVRTIFMPENGSPEEDG
;
A
#
# COMPACT_ATOMS: atom_id res chain seq x y z
N MET A 1 -20.26 31.88 40.02
CA MET A 1 -20.61 31.06 38.84
C MET A 1 -19.57 31.24 37.79
N THR A 2 -18.68 30.29 37.72
CA THR A 2 -17.64 30.34 36.75
C THR A 2 -17.99 29.37 35.64
N ALA A 3 -18.21 29.88 34.49
CA ALA A 3 -18.43 29.09 33.30
C ALA A 3 -17.08 28.63 32.77
N SER A 4 -16.80 27.32 32.91
CA SER A 4 -15.61 26.76 32.30
C SER A 4 -15.89 26.55 30.83
N TRP A 5 -15.21 27.29 30.02
CA TRP A 5 -15.20 27.07 28.59
C TRP A 5 -14.16 26.01 28.29
N LEU A 6 -14.63 24.84 28.03
CA LEU A 6 -13.76 23.79 27.52
C LEU A 6 -13.52 24.07 26.03
N ALA A 7 -12.38 24.63 25.76
CA ALA A 7 -11.95 24.76 24.39
C ALA A 7 -11.55 23.36 23.91
N THR A 8 -12.40 22.76 23.12
CA THR A 8 -12.01 21.55 22.39
C THR A 8 -11.12 21.97 21.26
N THR A 9 -9.84 21.77 21.44
CA THR A 9 -8.93 21.92 20.33
C THR A 9 -9.09 20.70 19.44
N ALA A 10 -9.69 20.90 18.28
CA ALA A 10 -9.68 19.88 17.26
C ALA A 10 -8.23 19.65 16.82
N PRO A 11 -7.73 18.40 16.79
CA PRO A 11 -6.39 18.17 16.32
C PRO A 11 -6.29 18.56 14.85
N ALA A 12 -5.21 19.25 14.54
CA ALA A 12 -4.91 19.58 13.15
C ALA A 12 -4.72 18.28 12.39
N GLN A 13 -5.65 18.03 11.47
CA GLN A 13 -5.62 16.86 10.75
C GLN A 13 -4.68 16.96 9.62
N GLY A 14 -3.57 16.30 9.67
CA GLY A 14 -2.98 15.80 8.46
C GLY A 14 -4.04 14.93 7.77
N THR A 15 -4.15 15.04 6.45
CA THR A 15 -5.15 14.32 5.71
C THR A 15 -4.98 12.83 5.88
N ASN A 16 -5.54 12.28 6.92
CA ASN A 16 -5.66 10.85 7.05
C ASN A 16 -6.88 10.45 6.23
N LEU A 17 -6.61 10.11 5.00
CA LEU A 17 -7.63 9.52 4.17
C LEU A 17 -7.77 8.05 4.62
N ALA A 18 -8.91 7.70 5.14
CA ALA A 18 -9.19 6.34 5.46
C ALA A 18 -9.47 5.59 4.16
N PHE A 19 -8.47 4.92 3.64
CA PHE A 19 -8.65 4.05 2.50
C PHE A 19 -9.00 2.66 3.04
N GLY A 20 -10.24 2.49 3.43
CA GLY A 20 -10.70 1.21 3.96
C GLY A 20 -10.46 0.03 3.01
N GLY A 21 -10.39 0.30 1.71
CA GLY A 21 -10.11 -0.70 0.71
C GLY A 21 -8.68 -1.23 0.70
N LEU A 22 -7.73 -0.50 1.27
CA LEU A 22 -6.35 -0.96 1.38
C LEU A 22 -6.11 -1.83 2.61
N ARG A 23 -7.11 -1.95 3.48
CA ARG A 23 -6.98 -2.80 4.65
C ARG A 23 -6.90 -4.26 4.22
N ALA A 24 -5.83 -4.95 4.58
CA ALA A 24 -5.62 -6.34 4.27
C ALA A 24 -5.58 -7.18 5.54
N ASP A 25 -5.92 -8.45 5.42
CA ASP A 25 -5.80 -9.39 6.52
C ASP A 25 -4.36 -9.90 6.58
N THR A 26 -3.54 -9.26 7.41
CA THR A 26 -2.12 -9.57 7.54
C THR A 26 -1.86 -10.87 8.29
N SER A 27 -2.92 -11.53 8.80
CA SER A 27 -2.80 -12.84 9.42
C SER A 27 -2.83 -13.98 8.41
N GLN A 28 -3.23 -13.70 7.17
CA GLN A 28 -3.26 -14.69 6.10
C GLN A 28 -1.83 -15.02 5.62
N PRO A 29 -1.60 -16.24 5.12
CA PRO A 29 -0.29 -16.57 4.59
C PRO A 29 0.05 -15.74 3.36
N VAL A 30 1.33 -15.46 3.19
CA VAL A 30 1.85 -14.77 2.00
C VAL A 30 2.25 -15.82 0.98
N GLU A 31 1.69 -15.74 -0.22
CA GLU A 31 2.06 -16.62 -1.31
C GLU A 31 2.76 -15.82 -2.39
N VAL A 32 3.83 -16.36 -2.94
CA VAL A 32 4.57 -15.71 -4.02
C VAL A 32 4.68 -16.68 -5.19
N THR A 33 4.28 -16.22 -6.38
CA THR A 33 4.46 -16.98 -7.62
C THR A 33 5.30 -16.15 -8.60
N ALA A 34 6.11 -16.81 -9.40
CA ALA A 34 7.00 -16.16 -10.36
C ALA A 34 7.47 -17.15 -11.42
N ASP A 35 8.16 -16.63 -12.44
CA ASP A 35 8.75 -17.50 -13.47
C ASP A 35 10.02 -18.19 -12.97
N ALA A 36 10.78 -17.52 -12.10
CA ALA A 36 12.02 -18.07 -11.56
C ALA A 36 12.21 -17.70 -10.09
N LEU A 37 12.95 -18.51 -9.38
CA LEU A 37 13.29 -18.29 -7.98
C LEU A 37 14.75 -18.68 -7.73
N ASP A 38 15.50 -17.75 -7.16
CA ASP A 38 16.86 -17.98 -6.69
C ASP A 38 16.90 -17.80 -5.18
N VAL A 39 17.45 -18.77 -4.48
CA VAL A 39 17.53 -18.77 -3.02
C VAL A 39 18.97 -18.67 -2.59
N ASP A 40 19.28 -17.72 -1.73
CA ASP A 40 20.59 -17.59 -1.10
C ASP A 40 20.44 -17.86 0.39
N GLN A 41 20.90 -19.02 0.81
CA GLN A 41 20.79 -19.45 2.20
C GLN A 41 21.79 -18.72 3.12
N GLU A 42 22.91 -18.27 2.57
CA GLU A 42 23.90 -17.55 3.38
C GLU A 42 23.37 -16.18 3.76
N ASP A 43 22.79 -15.46 2.80
CA ASP A 43 22.24 -14.14 3.05
C ASP A 43 20.82 -14.21 3.65
N GLY A 44 20.21 -15.37 3.63
CA GLY A 44 18.81 -15.50 4.11
C GLY A 44 17.84 -14.75 3.22
N THR A 45 18.03 -14.84 1.91
CA THR A 45 17.20 -14.14 0.93
C THR A 45 16.73 -15.07 -0.17
N ALA A 46 15.68 -14.68 -0.86
CA ALA A 46 15.21 -15.32 -2.08
C ALA A 46 14.78 -14.24 -3.07
N ILE A 47 15.07 -14.45 -4.34
CA ILE A 47 14.70 -13.49 -5.38
C ILE A 47 13.77 -14.18 -6.36
N PHE A 48 12.56 -13.66 -6.48
CA PHE A 48 11.59 -14.09 -7.47
C PHE A 48 11.67 -13.15 -8.66
N THR A 49 11.73 -13.69 -9.86
CA THR A 49 11.83 -12.90 -11.08
C THR A 49 10.83 -13.36 -12.13
N GLY A 50 10.30 -12.42 -12.86
CA GLY A 50 9.38 -12.63 -13.97
C GLY A 50 7.94 -12.83 -13.53
N ASN A 51 7.07 -11.92 -13.90
CA ASN A 51 5.63 -11.98 -13.61
C ASN A 51 5.34 -12.35 -12.15
N VAL A 52 6.00 -11.66 -11.22
CA VAL A 52 5.87 -11.98 -9.80
C VAL A 52 4.52 -11.51 -9.28
N VAL A 53 3.84 -12.40 -8.57
CA VAL A 53 2.57 -12.09 -7.90
C VAL A 53 2.70 -12.49 -6.43
N VAL A 54 2.50 -11.52 -5.54
CA VAL A 54 2.44 -11.75 -4.10
C VAL A 54 0.99 -11.64 -3.68
N GLY A 55 0.47 -12.64 -3.03
CA GLY A 55 -0.89 -12.65 -2.53
C GLY A 55 -0.95 -12.83 -1.02
N GLN A 56 -1.81 -12.10 -0.37
CA GLN A 56 -2.12 -12.26 1.05
C GLN A 56 -3.60 -11.90 1.23
N GLY A 57 -4.43 -12.90 1.50
CA GLY A 57 -5.87 -12.70 1.52
C GLY A 57 -6.36 -12.21 0.16
N GLU A 58 -7.08 -11.09 0.16
CA GLU A 58 -7.57 -10.46 -1.07
C GLU A 58 -6.55 -9.55 -1.73
N MET A 59 -5.51 -9.18 -1.00
CA MET A 59 -4.47 -8.30 -1.51
C MET A 59 -3.61 -9.01 -2.56
N ARG A 60 -3.27 -8.30 -3.62
CA ARG A 60 -2.36 -8.78 -4.66
C ARG A 60 -1.36 -7.69 -4.99
N LEU A 61 -0.09 -8.08 -5.04
CA LEU A 61 0.96 -7.18 -5.47
C LEU A 61 1.67 -7.85 -6.65
N THR A 62 1.84 -7.12 -7.74
CA THR A 62 2.56 -7.62 -8.91
C THR A 62 3.79 -6.77 -9.15
N ALA A 63 4.84 -7.39 -9.65
CA ALA A 63 6.12 -6.73 -9.93
C ALA A 63 6.94 -7.54 -10.91
N THR A 64 8.03 -6.96 -11.40
CA THR A 64 8.98 -7.69 -12.23
C THR A 64 9.87 -8.58 -11.37
N GLU A 65 10.23 -8.10 -10.18
CA GLU A 65 11.12 -8.81 -9.27
C GLU A 65 10.68 -8.57 -7.83
N VAL A 66 10.77 -9.58 -7.01
CA VAL A 66 10.53 -9.46 -5.57
C VAL A 66 11.67 -10.13 -4.81
N LEU A 67 12.36 -9.35 -3.98
CA LEU A 67 13.33 -9.84 -3.02
C LEU A 67 12.61 -10.20 -1.73
N VAL A 68 12.78 -11.40 -1.26
CA VAL A 68 12.25 -11.87 0.02
C VAL A 68 13.40 -11.93 1.01
N VAL A 69 13.26 -11.23 2.13
CA VAL A 69 14.24 -11.26 3.21
C VAL A 69 13.63 -12.06 4.37
N TYR A 70 14.28 -13.16 4.74
CA TYR A 70 13.79 -13.98 5.84
C TYR A 70 14.32 -13.45 7.18
N LYS A 71 13.60 -13.74 8.24
CA LYS A 71 14.07 -13.42 9.59
C LYS A 71 15.34 -14.20 9.90
N PRO A 72 16.26 -13.64 10.72
CA PRO A 72 17.51 -14.34 11.06
C PRO A 72 17.32 -15.74 11.63
N ASP A 73 16.24 -15.94 12.40
CA ASP A 73 15.91 -17.24 12.98
C ASP A 73 15.15 -18.15 12.01
N ARG A 74 14.87 -17.66 10.79
CA ARG A 74 14.15 -18.36 9.73
C ARG A 74 12.73 -18.79 10.09
N SER A 75 12.14 -18.13 11.07
CA SER A 75 10.76 -18.40 11.49
C SER A 75 9.72 -17.86 10.50
N GLY A 76 10.13 -17.01 9.57
CA GLY A 76 9.21 -16.41 8.59
C GLY A 76 9.89 -15.34 7.78
N ILE A 77 9.08 -14.62 7.01
CA ILE A 77 9.53 -13.52 6.18
C ILE A 77 9.56 -12.25 7.00
N ASP A 78 10.67 -11.52 6.93
CA ASP A 78 10.81 -10.21 7.55
C ASP A 78 10.27 -9.13 6.61
N ARG A 79 10.69 -9.16 5.36
CA ARG A 79 10.40 -8.08 4.42
C ARG A 79 10.35 -8.57 2.99
N LEU A 80 9.50 -7.93 2.19
CA LEU A 80 9.43 -8.11 0.74
C LEU A 80 9.77 -6.79 0.07
N VAL A 81 10.65 -6.81 -0.91
CA VAL A 81 10.98 -5.63 -1.71
C VAL A 81 10.64 -5.92 -3.16
N ALA A 82 9.63 -5.25 -3.66
CA ALA A 82 9.17 -5.41 -5.04
C ALA A 82 9.70 -4.26 -5.90
N THR A 83 10.18 -4.59 -7.08
CA THR A 83 10.68 -3.60 -8.02
C THR A 83 10.20 -3.90 -9.43
N GLY A 84 10.16 -2.87 -10.25
CA GLY A 84 9.75 -2.99 -11.66
C GLY A 84 8.23 -2.98 -11.82
N LYS A 85 7.69 -1.80 -12.03
CA LYS A 85 6.26 -1.59 -12.27
C LYS A 85 5.39 -2.29 -11.24
N VAL A 86 5.51 -1.87 -10.01
CA VAL A 86 4.80 -2.46 -8.89
C VAL A 86 3.35 -2.00 -8.89
N VAL A 87 2.43 -2.94 -8.78
CA VAL A 87 1.00 -2.66 -8.64
C VAL A 87 0.46 -3.42 -7.45
N LEU A 88 -0.13 -2.70 -6.51
CA LEU A 88 -0.78 -3.26 -5.33
C LEU A 88 -2.28 -3.08 -5.49
N VAL A 89 -3.03 -4.16 -5.45
CA VAL A 89 -4.50 -4.13 -5.59
C VAL A 89 -5.13 -4.77 -4.36
N ASN A 90 -6.12 -4.13 -3.82
CA ASN A 90 -6.93 -4.71 -2.77
C ASN A 90 -8.39 -4.23 -2.95
N GLY A 91 -9.24 -5.11 -3.44
CA GLY A 91 -10.62 -4.76 -3.78
C GLY A 91 -10.66 -3.68 -4.86
N PRO A 92 -11.41 -2.59 -4.65
CA PRO A 92 -11.56 -1.52 -5.65
C PRO A 92 -10.39 -0.54 -5.68
N ASP A 93 -9.45 -0.66 -4.75
CA ASP A 93 -8.34 0.27 -4.63
C ASP A 93 -7.08 -0.33 -5.24
N ALA A 94 -6.29 0.51 -5.88
CA ALA A 94 -5.03 0.10 -6.49
C ALA A 94 -3.97 1.18 -6.32
N ALA A 95 -2.74 0.76 -6.12
CA ALA A 95 -1.60 1.67 -6.06
C ALA A 95 -0.50 1.18 -6.99
N GLU A 96 0.12 2.11 -7.70
CA GLU A 96 1.22 1.80 -8.62
C GLU A 96 2.45 2.59 -8.21
N ALA A 97 3.61 2.01 -8.37
CA ALA A 97 4.88 2.65 -8.07
C ALA A 97 6.04 1.92 -8.77
N GLU A 98 7.23 2.48 -8.67
CA GLU A 98 8.43 1.80 -9.19
C GLU A 98 8.94 0.77 -8.21
N LYS A 99 8.72 0.99 -6.92
CA LYS A 99 9.21 0.13 -5.85
C LYS A 99 8.21 0.07 -4.70
N ALA A 100 8.11 -1.08 -4.08
CA ALA A 100 7.36 -1.25 -2.83
C ALA A 100 8.19 -2.06 -1.84
N ASP A 101 8.20 -1.63 -0.59
CA ASP A 101 8.90 -2.29 0.51
C ASP A 101 7.85 -2.65 1.56
N TYR A 102 7.62 -3.93 1.77
CA TYR A 102 6.59 -4.41 2.67
C TYR A 102 7.21 -5.11 3.87
N THR A 103 7.05 -4.56 5.05
CA THR A 103 7.46 -5.17 6.31
C THR A 103 6.30 -6.00 6.86
N ILE A 104 6.49 -7.31 6.95
CA ILE A 104 5.39 -8.24 7.22
C ILE A 104 4.79 -8.03 8.61
N ASP A 105 5.61 -8.00 9.64
CA ASP A 105 5.10 -7.92 11.03
C ASP A 105 4.34 -6.63 11.32
N SER A 106 4.78 -5.52 10.77
CA SER A 106 4.11 -4.24 11.00
C SER A 106 2.92 -4.01 10.06
N GLY A 107 2.88 -4.73 8.94
CA GLY A 107 1.87 -4.49 7.92
C GLY A 107 2.06 -3.20 7.15
N ILE A 108 3.26 -2.62 7.19
CA ILE A 108 3.54 -1.34 6.53
C ILE A 108 4.13 -1.59 5.15
N VAL A 109 3.54 -0.95 4.15
CA VAL A 109 4.05 -0.93 2.78
C VAL A 109 4.47 0.49 2.44
N ILE A 110 5.70 0.66 1.98
CA ILE A 110 6.20 1.95 1.51
C ILE A 110 6.42 1.84 0.00
N MET A 111 5.68 2.63 -0.76
CA MET A 111 5.80 2.66 -2.22
C MET A 111 6.46 3.95 -2.64
N THR A 112 7.40 3.86 -3.56
CA THR A 112 8.18 5.02 -4.02
C THR A 112 8.32 5.01 -5.53
N GLY A 113 8.46 6.19 -6.11
CA GLY A 113 8.66 6.40 -7.55
C GLY A 113 7.36 6.52 -8.32
N ASP A 114 7.01 7.72 -8.71
CA ASP A 114 5.82 8.04 -9.50
C ASP A 114 4.58 7.28 -8.99
N VAL A 115 4.27 7.48 -7.72
CA VAL A 115 3.19 6.75 -7.08
C VAL A 115 1.83 7.28 -7.51
N LEU A 116 0.95 6.36 -7.88
CA LEU A 116 -0.43 6.66 -8.21
C LEU A 116 -1.33 5.75 -7.38
N LEU A 117 -2.21 6.34 -6.59
CA LEU A 117 -3.23 5.61 -5.84
C LEU A 117 -4.59 5.90 -6.47
N SER A 118 -5.28 4.83 -6.87
CA SER A 118 -6.62 4.93 -7.44
C SER A 118 -7.64 4.34 -6.48
N GLN A 119 -8.69 5.08 -6.20
CA GLN A 119 -9.78 4.63 -5.36
C GLN A 119 -11.09 4.95 -6.06
N GLY A 120 -11.66 3.96 -6.73
CA GLY A 120 -12.81 4.19 -7.58
C GLY A 120 -12.48 5.25 -8.63
N PRO A 121 -13.30 6.33 -8.74
CA PRO A 121 -13.04 7.39 -9.72
C PRO A 121 -12.00 8.41 -9.26
N ASN A 122 -11.52 8.31 -8.04
CA ASN A 122 -10.57 9.27 -7.48
C ASN A 122 -9.13 8.78 -7.66
N ALA A 123 -8.22 9.72 -7.82
CA ALA A 123 -6.80 9.41 -7.99
C ALA A 123 -5.93 10.38 -7.20
N LEU A 124 -4.89 9.83 -6.58
CA LEU A 124 -3.88 10.60 -5.88
C LEU A 124 -2.53 10.23 -6.42
N SER A 125 -1.69 11.20 -6.69
CA SER A 125 -0.32 10.95 -7.11
C SER A 125 0.67 11.67 -6.20
N GLY A 126 1.86 11.13 -6.10
CA GLY A 126 2.93 11.67 -5.27
C GLY A 126 4.22 10.91 -5.47
N GLU A 127 5.20 11.21 -4.66
CA GLU A 127 6.50 10.56 -4.76
C GLU A 127 6.60 9.33 -3.86
N GLN A 128 5.88 9.34 -2.75
CA GLN A 128 5.91 8.24 -1.79
C GLN A 128 4.53 8.02 -1.16
N LEU A 129 4.15 6.77 -1.04
CA LEU A 129 2.92 6.35 -0.39
C LEU A 129 3.26 5.38 0.73
N ASN A 130 2.84 5.69 1.95
CA ASN A 130 2.94 4.79 3.08
C ASN A 130 1.56 4.22 3.36
N VAL A 131 1.44 2.92 3.35
CA VAL A 131 0.18 2.22 3.61
C VAL A 131 0.32 1.36 4.84
N ASP A 132 -0.63 1.47 5.75
CA ASP A 132 -0.76 0.54 6.88
C ASP A 132 -1.90 -0.42 6.55
N LEU A 133 -1.55 -1.65 6.19
CA LEU A 133 -2.52 -2.66 5.77
C LEU A 133 -3.42 -3.13 6.92
N ALA A 134 -2.93 -3.05 8.15
CA ALA A 134 -3.71 -3.48 9.31
C ALA A 134 -4.87 -2.51 9.60
N THR A 135 -4.64 -1.21 9.42
CA THR A 135 -5.64 -0.18 9.69
C THR A 135 -6.35 0.31 8.43
N GLY A 136 -5.75 0.09 7.25
CA GLY A 136 -6.27 0.60 5.99
C GLY A 136 -6.02 2.08 5.78
N THR A 137 -5.05 2.65 6.50
CA THR A 137 -4.70 4.06 6.35
C THR A 137 -3.56 4.25 5.38
N ALA A 138 -3.53 5.36 4.69
CA ALA A 138 -2.49 5.67 3.72
C ALA A 138 -2.10 7.15 3.81
N ARG A 139 -0.83 7.41 3.53
CA ARG A 139 -0.30 8.77 3.50
C ARG A 139 0.56 8.96 2.26
N MET A 140 0.17 9.93 1.44
CA MET A 140 0.94 10.30 0.25
C MET A 140 1.78 11.53 0.56
N THR A 141 3.05 11.53 0.14
CA THR A 141 3.95 12.67 0.31
C THR A 141 4.72 12.94 -0.98
N GLY A 142 5.21 14.16 -1.15
CA GLY A 142 6.01 14.57 -2.30
C GLY A 142 5.16 14.99 -3.48
N ARG A 143 4.97 16.26 -3.69
CA ARG A 143 4.21 16.83 -4.82
C ARG A 143 2.84 16.18 -5.00
N VAL A 144 2.10 16.06 -3.92
CA VAL A 144 0.82 15.37 -3.93
C VAL A 144 -0.21 16.10 -4.78
N ARG A 145 -0.81 15.37 -5.69
CA ARG A 145 -1.91 15.84 -6.51
C ARG A 145 -3.08 14.91 -6.34
N THR A 146 -4.24 15.49 -6.12
CA THR A 146 -5.45 14.72 -5.92
C THR A 146 -6.51 15.13 -6.93
N ILE A 147 -7.15 14.16 -7.54
CA ILE A 147 -8.26 14.37 -8.45
C ILE A 147 -9.47 13.65 -7.84
N PHE A 148 -10.47 14.43 -7.46
CA PHE A 148 -11.73 13.89 -6.98
C PHE A 148 -12.77 14.07 -8.08
N MET A 149 -13.38 13.00 -8.49
CA MET A 149 -14.49 13.06 -9.42
C MET A 149 -15.78 13.31 -8.64
N PRO A 150 -16.66 14.18 -9.12
CA PRO A 150 -17.95 14.41 -8.47
C PRO A 150 -18.74 13.10 -8.48
N GLU A 151 -19.24 12.76 -7.33
CA GLU A 151 -19.92 11.53 -7.15
C GLU A 151 -21.12 11.35 -8.02
N ASN A 152 -21.73 12.36 -8.44
CA ASN A 152 -22.80 12.32 -9.28
C ASN A 152 -22.42 12.79 -10.51
N GLY A 153 -21.68 12.14 -11.17
CA GLY A 153 -21.54 12.44 -12.50
C GLY A 153 -22.81 12.64 -13.22
N SER A 154 -23.92 12.46 -12.65
CA SER A 154 -25.11 12.77 -13.27
C SER A 154 -25.18 14.22 -13.48
N PRO A 155 -25.21 14.52 -14.58
CA PRO A 155 -25.34 15.83 -14.99
C PRO A 155 -26.75 16.27 -14.86
N GLU A 156 -27.12 16.30 -14.51
CA GLU A 156 -28.04 16.70 -14.56
C GLU A 156 -28.43 17.54 -14.90
N GLU A 157 -28.44 17.68 -15.10
CA GLU A 157 -28.77 18.33 -15.38
C GLU A 157 -29.26 18.90 -15.70
N ASP A 158 -29.62 19.30 -15.84
CA ASP A 158 -29.96 19.90 -16.13
C ASP A 158 -30.44 20.44 -16.41
N GLY A 159 -30.41 20.28 -16.49
CA GLY A 159 -30.89 21.22 -16.97
C GLY A 159 -31.50 21.90 -17.71
#